data_ddbf8102d4eb760bf808881b3603006d
#
_entry.id   ddbf8102d4eb760bf808881b3603006d
#
_cell.length_a   1.000
_cell.length_b   1.000
_cell.length_c   1.000
_cell.angle_alpha   90.00
_cell.angle_beta   90.00
_cell.angle_gamma   90.00
#
_symmetry.space_group_name_H-M   'P 1'
#
loop_
_entity.id
_entity.type
_entity.pdbx_description
1 polymer ?
#
loop_
_entity_poly.entity_id
_entity_poly.type
_entity_poly.pdbx_seq_one_letter_code
_entity_poly.pdbx_strand_id
1 'polypeptide(L)'
;MDITILGIESSCDDTSAAVIRDRTLLSNVIASQAVHQKYGGVIPELASRAHQQNIVPVVDTALKEAGVTIDKIDAIAFTRGPGLLGSLLVGVSFAKGLSISHDIPLVEVNHLQGHILSHFLDLPDRQLPHPDFPFLCLLVSGGHTQIVRVDSPLDMEIIGTTIDDAAGEAFDKCAKVMGLPYPGGPVIDRLAKEGNPKAFRLAHPHVDGYDYSFSGLKTSFLYMLRDAVADDPDFLSLIHISEPTRLGMIS
;
A
#
# COMPACT_ATOMS: atom_id res chain seq x y z
N MET A 1 -10.33 -30.87 3.97
CA MET A 1 -11.44 -29.92 3.76
C MET A 1 -10.80 -28.63 3.33
N ASP A 2 -11.22 -28.12 2.20
CA ASP A 2 -10.70 -26.84 1.71
C ASP A 2 -11.35 -25.71 2.52
N ILE A 3 -10.56 -24.77 3.02
CA ILE A 3 -11.03 -23.65 3.83
C ILE A 3 -11.20 -22.43 2.92
N THR A 4 -12.41 -21.88 2.87
CA THR A 4 -12.74 -20.69 2.07
C THR A 4 -12.90 -19.47 2.99
N ILE A 5 -12.11 -18.42 2.76
CA ILE A 5 -12.08 -17.22 3.59
C ILE A 5 -12.47 -16.00 2.77
N LEU A 6 -13.34 -15.17 3.32
CA LEU A 6 -13.63 -13.83 2.83
C LEU A 6 -12.74 -12.82 3.57
N GLY A 7 -11.83 -12.16 2.87
CA GLY A 7 -11.02 -11.07 3.40
C GLY A 7 -11.64 -9.71 3.12
N ILE A 8 -11.63 -8.80 4.11
CA ILE A 8 -12.17 -7.43 4.03
C ILE A 8 -11.12 -6.44 4.49
N GLU A 9 -10.80 -5.48 3.63
CA GLU A 9 -9.80 -4.42 3.88
C GLU A 9 -10.42 -3.04 3.69
N SER A 10 -10.23 -2.17 4.68
CA SER A 10 -10.70 -0.77 4.65
C SER A 10 -9.80 0.17 5.46
N SER A 11 -8.49 -0.10 5.54
CA SER A 11 -7.60 0.59 6.48
C SER A 11 -7.28 2.04 6.12
N CYS A 12 -7.36 2.42 4.84
CA CYS A 12 -7.00 3.77 4.38
C CYS A 12 -8.06 4.34 3.42
N ASP A 13 -7.81 4.30 2.12
CA ASP A 13 -8.67 4.91 1.08
C ASP A 13 -9.21 3.91 0.06
N ASP A 14 -8.72 2.69 0.02
CA ASP A 14 -9.25 1.62 -0.82
C ASP A 14 -10.16 0.69 -0.03
N THR A 15 -11.36 0.44 -0.57
CA THR A 15 -12.26 -0.60 -0.06
C THR A 15 -12.03 -1.87 -0.84
N SER A 16 -11.58 -2.94 -0.20
CA SER A 16 -11.27 -4.18 -0.89
C SER A 16 -11.92 -5.39 -0.23
N ALA A 17 -12.26 -6.38 -1.05
CA ALA A 17 -12.63 -7.71 -0.59
C ALA A 17 -12.04 -8.77 -1.52
N ALA A 18 -11.60 -9.87 -0.92
CA ALA A 18 -11.02 -11.00 -1.63
C ALA A 18 -11.60 -12.31 -1.08
N VAL A 19 -11.72 -13.30 -1.95
CA VAL A 19 -12.04 -14.67 -1.53
C VAL A 19 -10.85 -15.56 -1.83
N ILE A 20 -10.38 -16.28 -0.82
CA ILE A 20 -9.30 -17.26 -0.94
C ILE A 20 -9.83 -18.64 -0.56
N ARG A 21 -9.32 -19.69 -1.22
CA ARG A 21 -9.54 -21.08 -0.83
C ARG A 21 -8.18 -21.73 -0.58
N ASP A 22 -7.96 -22.12 0.66
CA ASP A 22 -6.63 -22.50 1.16
C ASP A 22 -5.59 -21.42 0.86
N ARG A 23 -4.82 -21.56 -0.22
CA ARG A 23 -3.83 -20.56 -0.66
C ARG A 23 -4.19 -19.92 -2.00
N THR A 24 -5.23 -20.40 -2.66
CA THR A 24 -5.62 -19.93 -3.99
C THR A 24 -6.52 -18.71 -3.90
N LEU A 25 -6.11 -17.62 -4.53
CA LEU A 25 -6.91 -16.41 -4.69
C LEU A 25 -8.02 -16.65 -5.73
N LEU A 26 -9.28 -16.66 -5.30
CA LEU A 26 -10.42 -16.85 -6.20
C LEU A 26 -10.94 -15.53 -6.77
N SER A 27 -10.91 -14.47 -5.97
CA SER A 27 -11.30 -13.12 -6.40
C SER A 27 -10.57 -12.05 -5.59
N ASN A 28 -10.37 -10.87 -6.18
CA ASN A 28 -9.81 -9.70 -5.50
C ASN A 28 -10.41 -8.43 -6.11
N VAL A 29 -11.33 -7.80 -5.40
CA VAL A 29 -12.08 -6.62 -5.83
C VAL A 29 -11.64 -5.41 -5.04
N ILE A 30 -11.27 -4.35 -5.74
CA ILE A 30 -10.77 -3.11 -5.15
C ILE A 30 -11.58 -1.94 -5.69
N ALA A 31 -12.16 -1.15 -4.80
CA ALA A 31 -12.81 0.11 -5.12
C ALA A 31 -11.97 1.28 -4.59
N SER A 32 -11.17 1.88 -5.48
CA SER A 32 -10.33 3.03 -5.17
C SER A 32 -11.13 4.32 -5.12
N GLN A 33 -10.72 5.23 -4.23
CA GLN A 33 -11.41 6.47 -3.94
C GLN A 33 -10.76 7.66 -4.69
N ALA A 34 -11.14 7.88 -5.95
CA ALA A 34 -10.62 8.98 -6.78
C ALA A 34 -10.85 10.39 -6.19
N VAL A 35 -11.74 10.52 -5.20
CA VAL A 35 -12.06 11.81 -4.54
C VAL A 35 -10.83 12.45 -3.91
N HIS A 36 -9.88 11.65 -3.41
CA HIS A 36 -8.67 12.12 -2.72
C HIS A 36 -7.68 12.82 -3.65
N GLN A 37 -7.73 12.52 -4.96
CA GLN A 37 -6.88 13.18 -5.96
C GLN A 37 -7.09 14.70 -5.99
N LYS A 38 -8.31 15.17 -5.75
CA LYS A 38 -8.65 16.60 -5.73
C LYS A 38 -8.01 17.36 -4.57
N TYR A 39 -7.64 16.64 -3.50
CA TYR A 39 -7.10 17.23 -2.27
C TYR A 39 -5.59 16.99 -2.12
N GLY A 40 -4.98 16.22 -3.04
CA GLY A 40 -3.56 15.88 -2.99
C GLY A 40 -3.17 15.03 -1.79
N GLY A 41 -4.07 14.16 -1.34
CA GLY A 41 -3.87 13.23 -0.21
C GLY A 41 -5.17 12.75 0.40
N VAL A 42 -5.08 11.72 1.25
CA VAL A 42 -6.25 11.10 1.88
C VAL A 42 -6.88 12.00 2.93
N ILE A 43 -8.20 12.23 2.84
CA ILE A 43 -9.00 12.90 3.86
C ILE A 43 -9.78 11.84 4.64
N PRO A 44 -9.48 11.62 5.94
CA PRO A 44 -10.01 10.49 6.71
C PRO A 44 -11.54 10.42 6.76
N GLU A 45 -12.23 11.55 6.86
CA GLU A 45 -13.69 11.58 6.89
C GLU A 45 -14.31 11.16 5.54
N LEU A 46 -13.73 11.64 4.43
CA LEU A 46 -14.19 11.24 3.10
C LEU A 46 -13.92 9.77 2.83
N ALA A 47 -12.76 9.26 3.28
CA ALA A 47 -12.41 7.84 3.19
C ALA A 47 -13.46 6.98 3.91
N SER A 48 -13.79 7.31 5.16
CA SER A 48 -14.80 6.56 5.93
C SER A 48 -16.16 6.52 5.25
N ARG A 49 -16.61 7.64 4.71
CA ARG A 49 -17.90 7.72 3.99
C ARG A 49 -17.90 6.92 2.70
N ALA A 50 -16.80 6.93 1.96
CA ALA A 50 -16.65 6.14 0.75
C ALA A 50 -16.64 4.63 1.05
N HIS A 51 -15.97 4.20 2.14
CA HIS A 51 -16.04 2.81 2.60
C HIS A 51 -17.47 2.36 2.88
N GLN A 52 -18.27 3.20 3.56
CA GLN A 52 -19.68 2.86 3.84
C GLN A 52 -20.51 2.64 2.56
N GLN A 53 -20.20 3.37 1.50
CA GLN A 53 -20.90 3.23 0.20
C GLN A 53 -20.40 2.01 -0.57
N ASN A 54 -19.09 1.71 -0.48
CA ASN A 54 -18.43 0.73 -1.34
C ASN A 54 -18.42 -0.68 -0.76
N ILE A 55 -18.49 -0.85 0.58
CA ILE A 55 -18.20 -2.15 1.21
C ILE A 55 -19.19 -3.25 0.80
N VAL A 56 -20.48 -2.94 0.71
CA VAL A 56 -21.50 -3.90 0.30
C VAL A 56 -21.31 -4.35 -1.15
N PRO A 57 -21.26 -3.44 -2.16
CA PRO A 57 -21.06 -3.86 -3.55
C PRO A 57 -19.70 -4.54 -3.79
N VAL A 58 -18.64 -4.15 -3.08
CA VAL A 58 -17.31 -4.77 -3.21
C VAL A 58 -17.33 -6.21 -2.72
N VAL A 59 -17.94 -6.48 -1.55
CA VAL A 59 -18.05 -7.84 -1.01
C VAL A 59 -18.98 -8.70 -1.87
N ASP A 60 -20.11 -8.17 -2.30
CA ASP A 60 -21.02 -8.89 -3.20
C ASP A 60 -20.34 -9.28 -4.52
N THR A 61 -19.57 -8.35 -5.10
CA THR A 61 -18.80 -8.62 -6.32
C THR A 61 -17.73 -9.68 -6.09
N ALA A 62 -16.99 -9.59 -4.98
CA ALA A 62 -15.94 -10.56 -4.66
C ALA A 62 -16.49 -11.99 -4.53
N LEU A 63 -17.65 -12.16 -3.86
CA LEU A 63 -18.32 -13.45 -3.75
C LEU A 63 -18.78 -13.98 -5.12
N LYS A 64 -19.37 -13.11 -5.95
CA LYS A 64 -19.82 -13.46 -7.30
C LYS A 64 -18.67 -13.87 -8.23
N GLU A 65 -17.58 -13.12 -8.24
CA GLU A 65 -16.41 -13.43 -9.05
C GLU A 65 -15.73 -14.73 -8.61
N ALA A 66 -15.73 -15.00 -7.29
CA ALA A 66 -15.23 -16.27 -6.75
C ALA A 66 -16.15 -17.46 -7.04
N GLY A 67 -17.39 -17.22 -7.49
CA GLY A 67 -18.41 -18.26 -7.70
C GLY A 67 -18.85 -18.93 -6.40
N VAL A 68 -18.82 -18.22 -5.26
CA VAL A 68 -19.22 -18.74 -3.95
C VAL A 68 -20.32 -17.88 -3.33
N THR A 69 -21.14 -18.51 -2.50
CA THR A 69 -22.16 -17.84 -1.70
C THR A 69 -21.68 -17.71 -0.25
N ILE A 70 -22.24 -16.79 0.51
CA ILE A 70 -21.80 -16.49 1.88
C ILE A 70 -21.89 -17.72 2.82
N ASP A 71 -22.80 -18.63 2.59
CA ASP A 71 -22.95 -19.89 3.34
C ASP A 71 -21.81 -20.90 3.06
N LYS A 72 -20.92 -20.63 2.12
CA LYS A 72 -19.74 -21.43 1.81
C LYS A 72 -18.45 -20.79 2.34
N ILE A 73 -18.55 -19.70 3.08
CA ILE A 73 -17.44 -19.03 3.73
C ILE A 73 -17.23 -19.66 5.12
N ASP A 74 -16.04 -20.19 5.34
CA ASP A 74 -15.66 -20.82 6.60
C ASP A 74 -15.16 -19.81 7.65
N ALA A 75 -14.61 -18.65 7.21
CA ALA A 75 -14.19 -17.57 8.10
C ALA A 75 -14.22 -16.22 7.37
N ILE A 76 -14.44 -15.15 8.14
CA ILE A 76 -14.31 -13.77 7.66
C ILE A 76 -13.06 -13.16 8.28
N ALA A 77 -12.06 -12.87 7.46
CA ALA A 77 -10.86 -12.11 7.86
C ALA A 77 -11.10 -10.62 7.65
N PHE A 78 -10.69 -9.79 8.59
CA PHE A 78 -10.82 -8.34 8.48
C PHE A 78 -9.58 -7.64 9.02
N THR A 79 -9.23 -6.51 8.41
CA THR A 79 -8.11 -5.70 8.89
C THR A 79 -8.48 -4.99 10.18
N ARG A 80 -7.74 -5.34 11.27
CA ARG A 80 -7.86 -4.69 12.57
C ARG A 80 -7.10 -3.35 12.62
N GLY A 81 -6.01 -3.27 11.89
CA GLY A 81 -5.06 -2.14 11.86
C GLY A 81 -3.66 -2.58 11.49
N PRO A 82 -2.72 -1.61 11.37
CA PRO A 82 -2.90 -0.17 11.49
C PRO A 82 -3.71 0.43 10.34
N GLY A 83 -4.22 1.66 10.55
CA GLY A 83 -4.98 2.40 9.54
C GLY A 83 -5.78 3.57 10.14
N LEU A 84 -6.55 4.24 9.29
CA LEU A 84 -7.42 5.33 9.70
C LEU A 84 -8.61 4.80 10.51
N LEU A 85 -8.78 5.29 11.74
CA LEU A 85 -9.78 4.77 12.68
C LEU A 85 -11.19 4.69 12.07
N GLY A 86 -11.66 5.75 11.41
CA GLY A 86 -12.98 5.78 10.81
C GLY A 86 -13.15 4.78 9.67
N SER A 87 -12.12 4.59 8.87
CA SER A 87 -12.07 3.60 7.78
C SER A 87 -12.08 2.17 8.33
N LEU A 88 -11.23 1.86 9.30
CA LEU A 88 -11.19 0.56 9.98
C LEU A 88 -12.54 0.19 10.61
N LEU A 89 -13.20 1.16 11.27
CA LEU A 89 -14.50 0.91 11.90
C LEU A 89 -15.57 0.46 10.91
N VAL A 90 -15.53 0.90 9.66
CA VAL A 90 -16.49 0.45 8.63
C VAL A 90 -16.29 -1.03 8.32
N GLY A 91 -15.06 -1.44 7.97
CA GLY A 91 -14.76 -2.85 7.66
C GLY A 91 -14.99 -3.78 8.85
N VAL A 92 -14.54 -3.39 10.03
CA VAL A 92 -14.74 -4.17 11.26
C VAL A 92 -16.22 -4.35 11.59
N SER A 93 -17.03 -3.26 11.52
CA SER A 93 -18.46 -3.34 11.82
C SER A 93 -19.20 -4.20 10.80
N PHE A 94 -18.86 -4.07 9.53
CA PHE A 94 -19.44 -4.87 8.46
C PHE A 94 -19.10 -6.36 8.62
N ALA A 95 -17.82 -6.70 8.86
CA ALA A 95 -17.40 -8.07 9.11
C ALA A 95 -18.10 -8.69 10.31
N LYS A 96 -18.25 -7.94 11.42
CA LYS A 96 -19.01 -8.39 12.59
C LYS A 96 -20.49 -8.61 12.28
N GLY A 97 -21.11 -7.73 11.49
CA GLY A 97 -22.51 -7.89 11.06
C GLY A 97 -22.70 -9.17 10.25
N LEU A 98 -21.83 -9.47 9.29
CA LEU A 98 -21.86 -10.70 8.53
C LEU A 98 -21.64 -11.95 9.42
N SER A 99 -20.65 -11.90 10.31
CA SER A 99 -20.35 -12.97 11.25
C SER A 99 -21.56 -13.33 12.10
N ILE A 100 -22.23 -12.35 12.70
CA ILE A 100 -23.40 -12.57 13.55
C ILE A 100 -24.58 -13.10 12.74
N SER A 101 -24.81 -12.58 11.53
CA SER A 101 -25.98 -12.96 10.72
C SER A 101 -25.87 -14.34 10.10
N HIS A 102 -24.67 -14.86 9.89
CA HIS A 102 -24.41 -16.14 9.23
C HIS A 102 -23.69 -17.16 10.11
N ASP A 103 -23.42 -16.83 11.37
CA ASP A 103 -22.68 -17.67 12.32
C ASP A 103 -21.30 -18.10 11.79
N ILE A 104 -20.57 -17.15 11.15
CA ILE A 104 -19.26 -17.38 10.56
C ILE A 104 -18.19 -16.81 11.49
N PRO A 105 -17.13 -17.55 11.85
CA PRO A 105 -16.06 -17.07 12.72
C PRO A 105 -15.29 -15.89 12.12
N LEU A 106 -14.81 -14.98 12.99
CA LEU A 106 -14.01 -13.83 12.63
C LEU A 106 -12.52 -14.10 12.87
N VAL A 107 -11.68 -13.59 11.96
CA VAL A 107 -10.23 -13.58 12.09
C VAL A 107 -9.73 -12.16 11.94
N GLU A 108 -9.08 -11.64 12.97
CA GLU A 108 -8.44 -10.32 12.89
C GLU A 108 -7.07 -10.42 12.22
N VAL A 109 -6.78 -9.50 11.31
CA VAL A 109 -5.52 -9.45 10.55
C VAL A 109 -4.84 -8.10 10.74
N ASN A 110 -3.53 -8.13 10.97
CA ASN A 110 -2.70 -6.93 10.90
C ASN A 110 -2.46 -6.57 9.43
N HIS A 111 -2.74 -5.32 9.04
CA HIS A 111 -2.60 -4.81 7.68
C HIS A 111 -1.22 -5.09 7.05
N LEU A 112 -0.14 -4.82 7.81
CA LEU A 112 1.23 -4.98 7.31
C LEU A 112 1.62 -6.46 7.20
N GLN A 113 1.18 -7.30 8.14
CA GLN A 113 1.35 -8.75 8.03
C GLN A 113 0.58 -9.32 6.84
N GLY A 114 -0.61 -8.78 6.55
CA GLY A 114 -1.37 -9.13 5.35
C GLY A 114 -0.58 -8.86 4.06
N HIS A 115 0.10 -7.72 3.97
CA HIS A 115 0.98 -7.41 2.84
C HIS A 115 2.13 -8.42 2.71
N ILE A 116 2.78 -8.78 3.82
CA ILE A 116 3.89 -9.75 3.81
C ILE A 116 3.38 -11.14 3.40
N LEU A 117 2.28 -11.59 4.00
CA LEU A 117 1.73 -12.93 3.75
C LEU A 117 1.07 -13.08 2.37
N SER A 118 0.76 -11.99 1.66
CA SER A 118 0.27 -12.04 0.29
C SER A 118 1.22 -12.76 -0.68
N HIS A 119 2.52 -12.81 -0.37
CA HIS A 119 3.52 -13.57 -1.13
C HIS A 119 3.31 -15.08 -1.12
N PHE A 120 2.46 -15.60 -0.24
CA PHE A 120 2.14 -17.02 -0.14
C PHE A 120 0.82 -17.39 -0.86
N LEU A 121 0.17 -16.45 -1.53
CA LEU A 121 -1.03 -16.72 -2.31
C LEU A 121 -0.68 -17.27 -3.69
N ASP A 122 -1.41 -18.28 -4.10
CA ASP A 122 -1.40 -18.81 -5.46
C ASP A 122 -2.44 -18.09 -6.31
N LEU A 123 -2.08 -17.72 -7.53
CA LEU A 123 -3.00 -17.15 -8.50
C LEU A 123 -3.62 -18.26 -9.35
N PRO A 124 -4.88 -18.13 -9.82
CA PRO A 124 -5.54 -19.17 -10.57
C PRO A 124 -4.83 -19.59 -11.86
N ASP A 125 -4.12 -18.66 -12.49
CA ASP A 125 -3.48 -18.81 -13.80
C ASP A 125 -1.97 -19.02 -13.73
N ARG A 126 -1.35 -18.87 -12.56
CA ARG A 126 0.10 -19.05 -12.39
C ARG A 126 0.49 -19.38 -10.95
N GLN A 127 1.48 -20.23 -10.81
CA GLN A 127 2.18 -20.43 -9.56
C GLN A 127 3.30 -19.39 -9.43
N LEU A 128 3.34 -18.71 -8.29
CA LEU A 128 4.42 -17.80 -7.93
C LEU A 128 5.41 -18.51 -7.01
N PRO A 129 6.71 -18.20 -7.09
CA PRO A 129 7.65 -18.71 -6.11
C PRO A 129 7.32 -18.14 -4.73
N HIS A 130 7.19 -18.99 -3.74
CA HIS A 130 7.00 -18.58 -2.35
C HIS A 130 8.35 -18.47 -1.65
N PRO A 131 8.55 -17.48 -0.77
CA PRO A 131 9.77 -17.40 0.02
C PRO A 131 9.82 -18.53 1.04
N ASP A 132 11.02 -19.08 1.28
CA ASP A 132 11.29 -19.99 2.37
C ASP A 132 11.59 -19.21 3.65
N PHE A 133 11.13 -19.71 4.80
CA PHE A 133 11.45 -19.11 6.09
C PHE A 133 12.84 -19.55 6.58
N PRO A 134 13.61 -18.66 7.26
CA PRO A 134 13.35 -17.25 7.45
C PRO A 134 13.68 -16.40 6.21
N PHE A 135 13.01 -15.25 6.03
CA PHE A 135 13.33 -14.29 4.96
C PHE A 135 13.22 -12.85 5.46
N LEU A 136 13.80 -11.92 4.68
CA LEU A 136 13.63 -10.49 4.88
C LEU A 136 12.60 -9.95 3.91
N CYS A 137 11.65 -9.19 4.43
CA CYS A 137 10.66 -8.47 3.64
C CYS A 137 10.89 -6.96 3.74
N LEU A 138 11.14 -6.30 2.60
CA LEU A 138 11.10 -4.86 2.51
C LEU A 138 9.66 -4.43 2.19
N LEU A 139 8.99 -3.88 3.19
CA LEU A 139 7.64 -3.36 3.07
C LEU A 139 7.70 -1.87 2.77
N VAL A 140 7.19 -1.45 1.60
CA VAL A 140 7.19 -0.06 1.12
C VAL A 140 5.79 0.33 0.70
N SER A 141 5.27 1.39 1.32
CA SER A 141 3.94 1.92 1.00
C SER A 141 3.87 3.44 1.19
N GLY A 142 2.69 4.02 0.99
CA GLY A 142 2.44 5.44 1.27
C GLY A 142 2.62 5.83 2.73
N GLY A 143 2.33 4.93 3.67
CA GLY A 143 2.38 5.21 5.11
C GLY A 143 3.46 4.46 5.88
N HIS A 144 4.10 3.44 5.29
CA HIS A 144 5.05 2.58 5.99
C HIS A 144 6.25 2.25 5.10
N THR A 145 7.44 2.25 5.71
CA THR A 145 8.67 1.74 5.11
C THR A 145 9.44 1.01 6.20
N GLN A 146 9.52 -0.33 6.08
CA GLN A 146 10.07 -1.20 7.11
C GLN A 146 10.83 -2.37 6.49
N ILE A 147 11.89 -2.81 7.15
CA ILE A 147 12.48 -4.15 6.94
C ILE A 147 11.95 -5.05 8.04
N VAL A 148 11.34 -6.15 7.63
CA VAL A 148 10.78 -7.14 8.55
C VAL A 148 11.50 -8.47 8.36
N ARG A 149 12.05 -9.03 9.44
CA ARG A 149 12.50 -10.41 9.48
C ARG A 149 11.31 -11.31 9.75
N VAL A 150 11.10 -12.29 8.90
CA VAL A 150 9.97 -13.20 8.97
C VAL A 150 10.49 -14.59 9.22
N ASP A 151 10.36 -15.05 10.46
CA ASP A 151 10.83 -16.38 10.89
C ASP A 151 9.74 -17.46 10.69
N SER A 152 8.47 -17.05 10.74
CA SER A 152 7.30 -17.87 10.41
C SER A 152 6.09 -16.98 10.11
N PRO A 153 4.92 -17.51 9.65
CA PRO A 153 3.74 -16.71 9.35
C PRO A 153 3.22 -15.83 10.50
N LEU A 154 3.50 -16.22 11.74
CA LEU A 154 3.06 -15.50 12.94
C LEU A 154 4.23 -14.90 13.74
N ASP A 155 5.47 -15.13 13.31
CA ASP A 155 6.67 -14.64 13.99
C ASP A 155 7.43 -13.70 13.06
N MET A 156 7.23 -12.41 13.29
CA MET A 156 7.75 -11.32 12.47
C MET A 156 8.34 -10.24 13.37
N GLU A 157 9.57 -9.83 13.07
CA GLU A 157 10.28 -8.76 13.78
C GLU A 157 10.64 -7.62 12.84
N ILE A 158 10.26 -6.39 13.21
CA ILE A 158 10.70 -5.19 12.50
C ILE A 158 12.15 -4.92 12.93
N ILE A 159 13.10 -5.05 12.00
CA ILE A 159 14.52 -4.82 12.24
C ILE A 159 15.00 -3.45 11.75
N GLY A 160 14.23 -2.77 10.93
CA GLY A 160 14.48 -1.40 10.47
C GLY A 160 13.19 -0.71 10.05
N THR A 161 13.11 0.59 10.27
CA THR A 161 11.94 1.41 9.91
C THR A 161 12.37 2.81 9.48
N THR A 162 11.51 3.50 8.75
CA THR A 162 11.73 4.93 8.55
C THR A 162 11.52 5.68 9.87
N ILE A 163 12.43 6.64 10.15
CA ILE A 163 12.35 7.50 11.33
C ILE A 163 11.59 8.81 11.06
N ASP A 164 11.18 9.03 9.83
CA ASP A 164 10.45 10.22 9.38
C ASP A 164 9.40 9.85 8.32
N ASP A 165 9.44 10.43 7.12
CA ASP A 165 8.49 10.12 6.06
C ASP A 165 8.61 8.66 5.59
N ALA A 166 7.50 8.02 5.22
CA ALA A 166 7.55 6.79 4.44
C ALA A 166 8.00 7.09 3.00
N ALA A 167 8.54 6.07 2.30
CA ALA A 167 9.02 6.24 0.92
C ALA A 167 7.93 6.79 -0.02
N GLY A 168 6.72 6.22 0.02
CA GLY A 168 5.61 6.70 -0.81
C GLY A 168 5.20 8.12 -0.47
N GLU A 169 5.17 8.49 0.81
CA GLU A 169 4.91 9.87 1.26
C GLU A 169 5.99 10.84 0.77
N ALA A 170 7.27 10.43 0.78
CA ALA A 170 8.36 11.23 0.24
C ALA A 170 8.19 11.45 -1.27
N PHE A 171 7.79 10.42 -2.03
CA PHE A 171 7.45 10.55 -3.44
C PHE A 171 6.29 11.51 -3.67
N ASP A 172 5.21 11.40 -2.92
CA ASP A 172 4.03 12.28 -3.05
C ASP A 172 4.39 13.74 -2.76
N LYS A 173 5.22 13.99 -1.73
CA LYS A 173 5.70 15.34 -1.41
C LYS A 173 6.59 15.92 -2.50
N CYS A 174 7.50 15.13 -3.08
CA CYS A 174 8.33 15.55 -4.20
C CYS A 174 7.49 15.81 -5.47
N ALA A 175 6.55 14.92 -5.78
CA ALA A 175 5.62 15.08 -6.91
C ALA A 175 4.81 16.37 -6.79
N LYS A 176 4.29 16.66 -5.61
CA LYS A 176 3.51 17.88 -5.35
C LYS A 176 4.32 19.16 -5.63
N VAL A 177 5.60 19.17 -5.28
CA VAL A 177 6.47 20.33 -5.54
C VAL A 177 6.79 20.49 -7.03
N MET A 178 6.83 19.38 -7.77
CA MET A 178 6.95 19.39 -9.24
C MET A 178 5.62 19.74 -9.96
N GLY A 179 4.52 19.92 -9.25
CA GLY A 179 3.22 20.14 -9.86
C GLY A 179 2.58 18.88 -10.46
N LEU A 180 3.07 17.69 -10.11
CA LEU A 180 2.53 16.41 -10.57
C LEU A 180 1.27 16.01 -9.79
N PRO A 181 0.38 15.20 -10.40
CA PRO A 181 -0.85 14.76 -9.75
C PRO A 181 -0.61 13.75 -8.62
N TYR A 182 -1.57 13.63 -7.73
CA TYR A 182 -1.63 12.60 -6.69
C TYR A 182 -2.36 11.33 -7.21
N PRO A 183 -1.90 10.11 -6.85
CA PRO A 183 -0.68 9.79 -6.10
C PRO A 183 0.58 10.01 -6.95
N GLY A 184 1.61 10.61 -6.33
CA GLY A 184 2.84 11.02 -7.02
C GLY A 184 3.76 9.85 -7.36
N GLY A 185 3.84 8.84 -6.49
CA GLY A 185 4.74 7.70 -6.66
C GLY A 185 4.61 7.02 -8.03
N PRO A 186 3.43 6.55 -8.46
CA PRO A 186 3.24 5.94 -9.78
C PRO A 186 3.56 6.88 -10.97
N VAL A 187 3.34 8.17 -10.80
CA VAL A 187 3.66 9.16 -11.84
C VAL A 187 5.16 9.32 -11.98
N ILE A 188 5.87 9.47 -10.87
CA ILE A 188 7.34 9.56 -10.84
C ILE A 188 7.95 8.26 -11.39
N ASP A 189 7.49 7.07 -10.98
CA ASP A 189 7.99 5.79 -11.49
C ASP A 189 7.87 5.68 -13.02
N ARG A 190 6.77 6.13 -13.57
CA ARG A 190 6.57 6.15 -15.02
C ARG A 190 7.57 7.09 -15.71
N LEU A 191 7.70 8.33 -15.21
CA LEU A 191 8.59 9.34 -15.79
C LEU A 191 10.07 8.93 -15.65
N ALA A 192 10.44 8.32 -14.52
CA ALA A 192 11.79 7.88 -14.24
C ALA A 192 12.34 6.85 -15.25
N LYS A 193 11.47 6.11 -15.94
CA LYS A 193 11.87 5.14 -16.99
C LYS A 193 12.52 5.82 -18.20
N GLU A 194 12.18 7.08 -18.44
CA GLU A 194 12.69 7.90 -19.55
C GLU A 194 13.82 8.83 -19.09
N GLY A 195 14.10 8.90 -17.77
CA GLY A 195 15.02 9.83 -17.17
C GLY A 195 16.47 9.36 -17.11
N ASN A 196 17.37 10.31 -16.80
CA ASN A 196 18.78 10.04 -16.54
C ASN A 196 19.04 9.93 -15.01
N PRO A 197 19.24 8.73 -14.44
CA PRO A 197 19.42 8.55 -12.99
C PRO A 197 20.69 9.18 -12.41
N LYS A 198 21.57 9.72 -13.26
CA LYS A 198 22.83 10.38 -12.87
C LYS A 198 22.81 11.89 -13.10
N ALA A 199 21.68 12.47 -13.49
CA ALA A 199 21.56 13.90 -13.81
C ALA A 199 21.83 14.79 -12.59
N PHE A 200 21.43 14.35 -11.41
CA PHE A 200 21.56 15.11 -10.16
C PHE A 200 22.16 14.26 -9.04
N ARG A 201 22.83 14.92 -8.10
CA ARG A 201 23.26 14.32 -6.85
C ARG A 201 22.36 14.80 -5.74
N LEU A 202 21.64 13.88 -5.11
CA LEU A 202 20.84 14.14 -3.93
C LEU A 202 21.57 13.64 -2.67
N ALA A 203 21.21 14.20 -1.53
CA ALA A 203 21.76 13.75 -0.26
C ALA A 203 21.35 12.31 0.03
N HIS A 204 22.27 11.54 0.59
CA HIS A 204 22.01 10.22 1.13
C HIS A 204 22.00 10.34 2.66
N PRO A 205 20.83 10.44 3.30
CA PRO A 205 20.76 10.46 4.76
C PRO A 205 21.38 9.19 5.33
N HIS A 206 22.26 9.37 6.33
CA HIS A 206 22.83 8.25 7.06
C HIS A 206 22.12 8.13 8.40
N VAL A 207 21.63 6.93 8.69
CA VAL A 207 20.98 6.57 9.95
C VAL A 207 21.63 5.30 10.46
N ASP A 208 21.81 5.18 11.77
CA ASP A 208 22.43 4.01 12.37
C ASP A 208 21.53 2.76 12.25
N GLY A 209 22.16 1.58 12.15
CA GLY A 209 21.46 0.31 12.06
C GLY A 209 20.81 0.05 10.70
N TYR A 210 19.57 -0.42 10.73
CA TYR A 210 18.78 -0.73 9.53
C TYR A 210 17.64 0.27 9.29
N ASP A 211 17.61 1.37 10.05
CA ASP A 211 16.61 2.41 9.89
C ASP A 211 16.87 3.30 8.67
N TYR A 212 15.86 4.02 8.24
CA TYR A 212 15.91 4.93 7.09
C TYR A 212 15.49 6.34 7.45
N SER A 213 15.93 7.31 6.64
CA SER A 213 15.41 8.67 6.64
C SER A 213 15.20 9.15 5.21
N PHE A 214 14.05 9.74 4.93
CA PHE A 214 13.73 10.36 3.66
C PHE A 214 13.69 11.88 3.73
N SER A 215 13.65 12.47 4.93
CA SER A 215 13.56 13.93 5.11
C SER A 215 14.77 14.67 4.56
N GLY A 216 15.98 14.15 4.77
CA GLY A 216 17.20 14.74 4.20
C GLY A 216 17.22 14.68 2.68
N LEU A 217 16.81 13.55 2.10
CA LEU A 217 16.66 13.37 0.65
C LEU A 217 15.65 14.36 0.06
N LYS A 218 14.45 14.45 0.66
CA LYS A 218 13.40 15.39 0.26
C LYS A 218 13.88 16.84 0.30
N THR A 219 14.56 17.24 1.36
CA THR A 219 15.08 18.59 1.51
C THR A 219 16.16 18.90 0.45
N SER A 220 17.05 17.96 0.20
CA SER A 220 18.05 18.06 -0.86
C SER A 220 17.41 18.21 -2.24
N PHE A 221 16.37 17.42 -2.52
CA PHE A 221 15.59 17.52 -3.75
C PHE A 221 14.93 18.90 -3.90
N LEU A 222 14.31 19.42 -2.83
CA LEU A 222 13.66 20.74 -2.84
C LEU A 222 14.64 21.86 -3.17
N TYR A 223 15.83 21.84 -2.57
CA TYR A 223 16.84 22.85 -2.85
C TYR A 223 17.38 22.73 -4.28
N MET A 224 17.69 21.53 -4.73
CA MET A 224 18.11 21.27 -6.11
C MET A 224 17.08 21.79 -7.12
N LEU A 225 15.79 21.47 -6.91
CA LEU A 225 14.73 21.90 -7.79
C LEU A 225 14.56 23.43 -7.81
N ARG A 226 14.58 24.07 -6.62
CA ARG A 226 14.50 25.52 -6.49
C ARG A 226 15.62 26.21 -7.26
N ASP A 227 16.84 25.72 -7.09
CA ASP A 227 18.04 26.32 -7.72
C ASP A 227 17.99 26.11 -9.24
N ALA A 228 17.62 24.92 -9.71
CA ALA A 228 17.46 24.64 -11.14
C ALA A 228 16.38 25.47 -11.81
N VAL A 229 15.22 25.69 -11.15
CA VAL A 229 14.14 26.56 -11.67
C VAL A 229 14.54 28.04 -11.64
N ALA A 230 15.39 28.45 -10.69
CA ALA A 230 15.92 29.80 -10.66
C ALA A 230 16.91 30.09 -11.82
N ASP A 231 17.71 29.07 -12.19
CA ASP A 231 18.64 29.13 -13.32
C ASP A 231 17.93 29.03 -14.69
N ASP A 232 16.89 28.20 -14.76
CA ASP A 232 16.07 27.98 -15.96
C ASP A 232 14.58 27.88 -15.58
N PRO A 233 13.77 28.93 -15.80
CA PRO A 233 12.34 28.91 -15.51
C PRO A 233 11.56 27.80 -16.25
N ASP A 234 12.06 27.31 -17.38
CA ASP A 234 11.43 26.23 -18.15
C ASP A 234 11.92 24.84 -17.70
N PHE A 235 12.79 24.76 -16.69
CA PHE A 235 13.37 23.51 -16.18
C PHE A 235 12.30 22.46 -15.84
N LEU A 236 11.18 22.86 -15.25
CA LEU A 236 10.07 21.95 -14.94
C LEU A 236 9.41 21.35 -16.19
N SER A 237 9.42 22.05 -17.31
CA SER A 237 8.94 21.50 -18.57
C SER A 237 9.87 20.45 -19.15
N LEU A 238 11.16 20.53 -18.80
CA LEU A 238 12.22 19.58 -19.18
C LEU A 238 12.31 18.40 -18.21
N ILE A 239 11.82 18.53 -16.97
CA ILE A 239 11.82 17.43 -15.96
C ILE A 239 10.95 16.26 -16.40
N HIS A 240 9.96 16.46 -17.23
CA HIS A 240 9.22 15.36 -17.86
C HIS A 240 10.12 14.44 -18.71
N ILE A 241 11.37 14.84 -18.96
CA ILE A 241 12.34 14.15 -19.82
C ILE A 241 13.56 13.61 -19.01
N SER A 242 13.85 14.15 -17.81
CA SER A 242 15.04 13.76 -17.05
C SER A 242 14.74 13.62 -15.55
N GLU A 243 14.20 12.48 -15.14
CA GLU A 243 13.90 12.25 -13.73
C GLU A 243 15.12 11.82 -12.92
N PRO A 244 15.31 12.42 -11.72
CA PRO A 244 16.43 12.07 -10.84
C PRO A 244 16.22 10.80 -10.03
N THR A 245 15.17 10.03 -10.28
CA THR A 245 14.71 9.05 -9.32
C THR A 245 14.69 7.61 -9.83
N ARG A 246 15.82 7.07 -10.22
CA ARG A 246 16.18 5.86 -9.50
C ARG A 246 16.82 6.35 -8.22
N LEU A 247 16.02 6.63 -7.23
CA LEU A 247 16.48 6.79 -5.87
C LEU A 247 17.37 5.58 -5.60
N GLY A 248 18.68 5.82 -5.44
CA GLY A 248 19.63 4.82 -5.00
C GLY A 248 19.31 4.41 -3.56
N MET A 249 18.06 4.03 -3.34
CA MET A 249 17.49 3.63 -2.06
C MET A 249 17.62 2.13 -1.83
N ILE A 250 18.09 1.39 -2.85
CA ILE A 250 18.31 -0.05 -2.73
C ILE A 250 19.62 -0.38 -3.46
N SER A 251 20.73 -0.03 -2.85
CA SER A 251 22.04 -0.64 -3.16
C SER A 251 22.86 -0.73 -1.91
#